data_5b5e76ddf387bdb97fc9fe35fe2af5c9
#
_entry.id   5b5e76ddf387bdb97fc9fe35fe2af5c9
#
_cell.length_a   1.000
_cell.length_b   1.000
_cell.length_c   1.000
_cell.angle_alpha   90.00
_cell.angle_beta   90.00
_cell.angle_gamma   90.00
#
_symmetry.space_group_name_H-M   'P 1'
#
loop_
_entity.id
_entity.type
_entity.pdbx_description
1 polymer ?
#
loop_
_entity_poly.entity_id
_entity_poly.type
_entity_poly.pdbx_seq_one_letter_code
_entity_poly.pdbx_strand_id
1 'polypeptide(L)'
;LDISFGKKEIFLQQPTRFYFPGLPQRAFFERDEFPWLSELEAKTPQMKAELEAMLGGKEQFSPYLDSGNNEPNFAKHLDIVDNLNWSAAYLWRYGKLDESITRQCPITMQALKSAPLPFIAGQTPVALFSKLKAGVKIPPHHGLLNTRLICHLPIIVPKDCGGLRVGNQTREWEEGK
;
A
#
# COMPACT_ATOMS: atom_id res chain seq x y z
N LEU A 1 29.08 6.59 -14.55
CA LEU A 1 29.54 5.90 -15.77
C LEU A 1 28.46 4.96 -16.35
N ASP A 2 27.86 4.03 -15.56
CA ASP A 2 26.86 3.07 -16.10
C ASP A 2 25.60 3.76 -16.63
N ILE A 3 25.17 4.85 -15.99
CA ILE A 3 24.04 5.67 -16.45
C ILE A 3 24.41 6.39 -17.75
N SER A 4 25.61 6.99 -17.81
CA SER A 4 26.07 7.71 -19.00
C SER A 4 26.27 6.80 -20.21
N PHE A 5 26.50 5.51 -19.99
CA PHE A 5 26.62 4.50 -21.04
C PHE A 5 25.33 3.73 -21.32
N GLY A 6 24.19 4.13 -20.73
CA GLY A 6 22.91 3.48 -20.90
C GLY A 6 22.82 2.06 -20.31
N LYS A 7 23.81 1.65 -19.48
CA LYS A 7 23.80 0.35 -18.80
C LYS A 7 22.90 0.32 -17.57
N LYS A 8 22.55 1.49 -17.03
CA LYS A 8 21.66 1.64 -15.88
C LYS A 8 20.70 2.81 -16.14
N GLU A 9 19.43 2.54 -16.00
CA GLU A 9 18.37 3.53 -16.08
C GLU A 9 17.96 3.97 -14.66
N ILE A 10 17.74 5.26 -14.46
CA ILE A 10 17.22 5.83 -13.22
C ILE A 10 15.83 6.34 -13.47
N PHE A 11 14.88 5.88 -12.69
CA PHE A 11 13.52 6.41 -12.63
C PHE A 11 13.44 7.44 -11.51
N LEU A 12 13.37 8.71 -11.88
CA LEU A 12 13.23 9.79 -10.91
C LEU A 12 11.84 9.77 -10.29
N GLN A 13 11.78 10.06 -8.99
CA GLN A 13 10.52 10.28 -8.31
C GLN A 13 9.84 11.55 -8.88
N GLN A 14 8.54 11.43 -9.18
CA GLN A 14 7.74 12.53 -9.71
C GLN A 14 6.44 12.67 -8.92
N PRO A 15 6.52 13.02 -7.62
CA PRO A 15 5.32 13.16 -6.80
C PRO A 15 4.45 14.31 -7.32
N THR A 16 3.13 14.15 -7.19
CA THR A 16 2.17 15.08 -7.82
C THR A 16 1.88 16.31 -6.98
N ARG A 17 2.23 16.33 -5.68
CA ARG A 17 1.96 17.48 -4.78
C ARG A 17 3.21 18.12 -4.19
N PHE A 18 4.15 17.30 -3.70
CA PHE A 18 5.33 17.83 -3.03
C PHE A 18 6.54 16.93 -3.27
N TYR A 19 7.63 17.54 -3.73
CA TYR A 19 8.92 16.91 -3.92
C TYR A 19 9.95 17.50 -2.95
N PHE A 20 10.55 16.65 -2.14
CA PHE A 20 11.68 17.02 -1.28
C PHE A 20 12.98 16.55 -1.96
N PRO A 21 13.94 17.48 -2.21
CA PRO A 21 15.19 17.13 -2.88
C PRO A 21 16.14 16.35 -1.99
N GLY A 22 17.04 15.58 -2.59
CA GLY A 22 18.12 14.87 -1.89
C GLY A 22 17.73 13.53 -1.26
N LEU A 23 16.48 13.10 -1.34
CA LEU A 23 16.08 11.76 -0.90
C LEU A 23 16.56 10.68 -1.87
N PRO A 24 16.82 9.45 -1.38
CA PRO A 24 17.27 8.35 -2.22
C PRO A 24 16.30 8.04 -3.36
N GLN A 25 16.84 7.94 -4.59
CA GLN A 25 16.09 7.57 -5.79
C GLN A 25 16.20 6.05 -6.00
N ARG A 26 15.44 5.28 -5.23
CA ARG A 26 15.41 3.82 -5.31
C ARG A 26 14.02 3.31 -5.62
N ALA A 27 13.93 2.25 -6.43
CA ALA A 27 12.66 1.59 -6.73
C ALA A 27 12.10 0.88 -5.50
N PHE A 28 12.96 0.14 -4.80
CA PHE A 28 12.61 -0.58 -3.57
C PHE A 28 13.64 -0.29 -2.49
N PHE A 29 13.19 -0.38 -1.25
CA PHE A 29 14.01 -0.38 -0.04
C PHE A 29 14.05 -1.80 0.50
N GLU A 30 15.19 -2.23 1.06
CA GLU A 30 15.38 -3.62 1.43
C GLU A 30 14.94 -3.89 2.89
N ARG A 31 14.52 -5.13 3.15
CA ARG A 31 13.97 -5.53 4.46
C ARG A 31 14.94 -5.33 5.63
N ASP A 32 16.22 -5.57 5.40
CA ASP A 32 17.28 -5.43 6.42
C ASP A 32 17.46 -3.98 6.91
N GLU A 33 17.00 -3.01 6.13
CA GLU A 33 16.95 -1.60 6.54
C GLU A 33 15.86 -1.31 7.59
N PHE A 34 14.90 -2.24 7.79
CA PHE A 34 13.71 -2.06 8.64
C PHE A 34 13.51 -3.26 9.58
N PRO A 35 14.27 -3.38 10.68
CA PRO A 35 14.22 -4.53 11.60
C PRO A 35 12.80 -4.85 12.16
N TRP A 36 11.95 -3.84 12.29
CA TRP A 36 10.56 -3.97 12.77
C TRP A 36 9.65 -4.78 11.84
N LEU A 37 10.03 -4.96 10.56
CA LEU A 37 9.23 -5.74 9.60
C LEU A 37 9.11 -7.20 10.01
N SER A 38 10.11 -7.78 10.67
CA SER A 38 10.08 -9.18 11.11
C SER A 38 8.93 -9.47 12.08
N GLU A 39 8.63 -8.55 12.98
CA GLU A 39 7.50 -8.67 13.91
C GLU A 39 6.15 -8.57 13.17
N LEU A 40 6.05 -7.66 12.22
CA LEU A 40 4.86 -7.47 11.41
C LEU A 40 4.59 -8.72 10.54
N GLU A 41 5.60 -9.22 9.86
CA GLU A 41 5.53 -10.41 9.02
C GLU A 41 5.17 -11.67 9.83
N ALA A 42 5.72 -11.83 11.03
CA ALA A 42 5.41 -12.96 11.92
C ALA A 42 3.92 -13.02 12.32
N LYS A 43 3.19 -11.91 12.24
CA LYS A 43 1.75 -11.84 12.53
C LYS A 43 0.87 -12.09 11.30
N THR A 44 1.44 -12.27 10.11
CA THR A 44 0.65 -12.48 8.88
C THR A 44 -0.40 -13.58 8.99
N PRO A 45 -0.14 -14.77 9.56
CA PRO A 45 -1.18 -15.81 9.65
C PRO A 45 -2.40 -15.36 10.46
N GLN A 46 -2.18 -14.63 11.55
CA GLN A 46 -3.26 -14.12 12.40
C GLN A 46 -4.01 -12.95 11.73
N MET A 47 -3.28 -12.05 11.06
CA MET A 47 -3.88 -10.97 10.27
C MET A 47 -4.73 -11.53 9.13
N LYS A 48 -4.27 -12.63 8.50
CA LYS A 48 -5.01 -13.32 7.45
C LYS A 48 -6.32 -13.87 7.99
N ALA A 49 -6.31 -14.51 9.15
CA ALA A 49 -7.52 -15.03 9.78
C ALA A 49 -8.54 -13.91 10.10
N GLU A 50 -8.07 -12.76 10.61
CA GLU A 50 -8.92 -11.59 10.86
C GLU A 50 -9.51 -11.05 9.54
N LEU A 51 -8.69 -10.93 8.49
CA LEU A 51 -9.13 -10.45 7.18
C LEU A 51 -10.13 -11.41 6.54
N GLU A 52 -9.89 -12.73 6.60
CA GLU A 52 -10.81 -13.75 6.08
C GLU A 52 -12.15 -13.73 6.81
N ALA A 53 -12.15 -13.55 8.12
CA ALA A 53 -13.38 -13.36 8.90
C ALA A 53 -14.16 -12.10 8.47
N MET A 54 -13.46 -10.99 8.22
CA MET A 54 -14.06 -9.79 7.67
C MET A 54 -14.66 -10.02 6.28
N LEU A 55 -13.95 -10.70 5.39
CA LEU A 55 -14.41 -10.98 4.02
C LEU A 55 -15.62 -11.92 3.98
N GLY A 56 -15.76 -12.80 4.96
CA GLY A 56 -16.90 -13.70 5.13
C GLY A 56 -18.14 -13.04 5.75
N GLY A 57 -18.01 -11.84 6.29
CA GLY A 57 -19.06 -11.09 6.95
C GLY A 57 -19.73 -10.05 6.05
N LYS A 58 -20.26 -9.01 6.69
CA LYS A 58 -20.81 -7.84 5.97
C LYS A 58 -19.66 -7.09 5.31
N GLU A 59 -19.76 -6.83 4.01
CA GLU A 59 -18.70 -6.16 3.27
C GLU A 59 -18.43 -4.75 3.82
N GLN A 60 -17.18 -4.50 4.19
CA GLN A 60 -16.70 -3.24 4.77
C GLN A 60 -15.66 -2.55 3.87
N PHE A 61 -15.47 -3.09 2.67
CA PHE A 61 -14.60 -2.49 1.69
C PHE A 61 -15.35 -1.45 0.88
N SER A 62 -14.77 -0.27 0.74
CA SER A 62 -15.23 0.80 -0.14
C SER A 62 -14.29 0.96 -1.33
N PRO A 63 -14.71 1.60 -2.43
CA PRO A 63 -13.79 1.96 -3.51
C PRO A 63 -12.55 2.66 -2.97
N TYR A 64 -11.36 2.23 -3.43
CA TYR A 64 -10.11 2.90 -3.03
C TYR A 64 -10.02 4.30 -3.64
N LEU A 65 -10.48 4.45 -4.88
CA LEU A 65 -10.60 5.72 -5.58
C LEU A 65 -12.08 6.11 -5.68
N ASP A 66 -12.39 7.28 -5.17
CA ASP A 66 -13.74 7.84 -5.03
C ASP A 66 -13.75 9.23 -5.64
N SER A 67 -14.64 9.47 -6.62
CA SER A 67 -14.76 10.73 -7.36
C SER A 67 -15.09 11.95 -6.50
N GLY A 68 -15.58 11.74 -5.28
CA GLY A 68 -15.83 12.79 -4.30
C GLY A 68 -14.60 13.32 -3.55
N ASN A 69 -13.45 12.60 -3.58
CA ASN A 69 -12.30 12.84 -2.72
C ASN A 69 -10.99 13.23 -3.46
N ASN A 70 -11.01 14.18 -4.38
CA ASN A 70 -9.80 14.65 -5.08
C ASN A 70 -9.00 13.54 -5.76
N GLU A 71 -9.60 12.86 -6.70
CA GLU A 71 -8.96 11.81 -7.48
C GLU A 71 -7.66 12.27 -8.13
N PRO A 72 -6.62 11.42 -8.09
CA PRO A 72 -5.46 11.63 -8.92
C PRO A 72 -5.86 11.63 -10.41
N ASN A 73 -5.36 12.59 -11.17
CA ASN A 73 -5.70 12.74 -12.61
C ASN A 73 -5.49 11.46 -13.45
N PHE A 74 -4.64 10.53 -13.01
CA PHE A 74 -4.40 9.26 -13.72
C PHE A 74 -5.60 8.31 -13.69
N ALA A 75 -6.51 8.47 -12.74
CA ALA A 75 -7.59 7.52 -12.49
C ALA A 75 -8.90 7.87 -13.19
N LYS A 76 -9.06 9.09 -13.68
CA LYS A 76 -10.33 9.64 -14.20
C LYS A 76 -11.01 8.85 -15.33
N HIS A 77 -10.31 7.92 -15.98
CA HIS A 77 -10.80 7.15 -17.12
C HIS A 77 -10.65 5.64 -16.93
N LEU A 78 -10.48 5.18 -15.69
CA LEU A 78 -10.18 3.78 -15.40
C LEU A 78 -11.33 3.10 -14.67
N ASP A 79 -11.58 1.83 -15.03
CA ASP A 79 -12.56 0.97 -14.37
C ASP A 79 -12.21 0.58 -12.92
N ILE A 80 -11.52 1.47 -12.20
CA ILE A 80 -11.13 1.32 -10.79
C ILE A 80 -11.63 2.45 -9.89
N VAL A 81 -12.35 3.42 -10.49
CA VAL A 81 -12.95 4.54 -9.78
C VAL A 81 -14.41 4.22 -9.45
N ASP A 82 -14.87 4.61 -8.27
CA ASP A 82 -16.24 4.41 -7.79
C ASP A 82 -16.75 2.97 -7.87
N ASN A 83 -15.83 1.99 -7.84
CA ASN A 83 -16.19 0.58 -7.86
C ASN A 83 -15.28 -0.26 -6.97
N LEU A 84 -15.64 -1.53 -6.76
CA LEU A 84 -14.91 -2.44 -5.88
C LEU A 84 -13.80 -3.25 -6.59
N ASN A 85 -13.43 -2.90 -7.81
CA ASN A 85 -12.33 -3.58 -8.52
C ASN A 85 -11.00 -3.34 -7.82
N TRP A 86 -10.81 -2.12 -7.31
CA TRP A 86 -9.79 -1.78 -6.32
C TRP A 86 -10.47 -1.14 -5.12
N SER A 87 -10.43 -1.82 -3.98
CA SER A 87 -11.17 -1.41 -2.79
C SER A 87 -10.30 -1.46 -1.53
N ALA A 88 -10.70 -0.75 -0.50
CA ALA A 88 -9.99 -0.63 0.75
C ALA A 88 -10.91 -0.71 1.97
N ALA A 89 -10.39 -1.30 3.05
CA ALA A 89 -10.93 -1.17 4.40
C ALA A 89 -9.88 -0.47 5.27
N TYR A 90 -10.15 0.75 5.68
CA TYR A 90 -9.21 1.60 6.40
C TYR A 90 -9.19 1.26 7.89
N LEU A 91 -8.01 0.97 8.43
CA LEU A 91 -7.73 0.89 9.87
C LEU A 91 -7.42 2.29 10.43
N TRP A 92 -6.58 3.04 9.70
CA TRP A 92 -6.35 4.47 9.89
C TRP A 92 -6.52 5.22 8.57
N ARG A 93 -7.27 6.29 8.60
CA ARG A 93 -7.39 7.21 7.46
C ARG A 93 -7.13 8.63 7.94
N TYR A 94 -6.07 9.26 7.43
CA TYR A 94 -5.66 10.62 7.80
C TYR A 94 -5.49 10.82 9.32
N GLY A 95 -4.88 9.85 10.01
CA GLY A 95 -4.64 9.90 11.45
C GLY A 95 -5.85 9.54 12.33
N LYS A 96 -7.00 9.20 11.73
CA LYS A 96 -8.21 8.79 12.45
C LYS A 96 -8.42 7.28 12.33
N LEU A 97 -8.75 6.64 13.44
CA LEU A 97 -9.14 5.22 13.47
C LEU A 97 -10.55 5.04 12.94
N ASP A 98 -10.75 3.99 12.15
CA ASP A 98 -12.08 3.44 11.90
C ASP A 98 -12.38 2.34 12.92
N GLU A 99 -13.16 2.69 13.94
CA GLU A 99 -13.46 1.75 15.01
C GLU A 99 -14.28 0.54 14.55
N SER A 100 -15.05 0.68 13.48
CA SER A 100 -15.87 -0.43 12.93
C SER A 100 -14.99 -1.53 12.34
N ILE A 101 -13.86 -1.17 11.75
CA ILE A 101 -12.86 -2.08 11.18
C ILE A 101 -11.89 -2.55 12.27
N THR A 102 -11.33 -1.64 13.05
CA THR A 102 -10.25 -1.96 14.00
C THR A 102 -10.68 -2.89 15.14
N ARG A 103 -11.96 -2.86 15.54
CA ARG A 103 -12.50 -3.81 16.52
C ARG A 103 -12.50 -5.27 16.03
N GLN A 104 -12.54 -5.48 14.71
CA GLN A 104 -12.52 -6.81 14.10
C GLN A 104 -11.10 -7.33 13.84
N CYS A 105 -10.11 -6.44 13.93
CA CYS A 105 -8.71 -6.74 13.60
C CYS A 105 -7.75 -6.39 14.76
N PRO A 106 -7.97 -6.92 15.99
CA PRO A 106 -7.17 -6.55 17.16
C PRO A 106 -5.69 -6.96 17.02
N ILE A 107 -5.39 -8.10 16.39
CA ILE A 107 -4.01 -8.57 16.20
C ILE A 107 -3.31 -7.70 15.14
N THR A 108 -4.00 -7.39 14.05
CA THR A 108 -3.50 -6.45 13.03
C THR A 108 -3.20 -5.10 13.66
N MET A 109 -4.09 -4.59 14.50
CA MET A 109 -3.89 -3.32 15.20
C MET A 109 -2.71 -3.37 16.17
N GLN A 110 -2.52 -4.48 16.88
CA GLN A 110 -1.36 -4.65 17.75
C GLN A 110 -0.06 -4.67 16.95
N ALA A 111 -0.02 -5.39 15.83
CA ALA A 111 1.15 -5.45 14.96
C ALA A 111 1.50 -4.08 14.36
N LEU A 112 0.50 -3.31 13.92
CA LEU A 112 0.71 -1.96 13.40
C LEU A 112 1.24 -0.97 14.46
N LYS A 113 0.92 -1.17 15.74
CA LYS A 113 1.45 -0.32 16.83
C LYS A 113 2.95 -0.52 17.07
N SER A 114 3.53 -1.66 16.70
CA SER A 114 4.99 -1.90 16.78
C SER A 114 5.74 -1.26 15.60
N ALA A 115 5.06 -0.90 14.52
CA ALA A 115 5.67 -0.21 13.39
C ALA A 115 5.87 1.30 13.69
N PRO A 116 6.95 1.91 13.18
CA PRO A 116 7.24 3.33 13.39
C PRO A 116 6.34 4.23 12.52
N LEU A 117 5.03 4.18 12.76
CA LEU A 117 4.05 4.98 12.04
C LEU A 117 4.17 6.47 12.44
N PRO A 118 4.28 7.37 11.47
CA PRO A 118 4.29 8.80 11.76
C PRO A 118 2.90 9.28 12.18
N PHE A 119 2.82 10.15 13.18
CA PHE A 119 1.57 10.79 13.61
C PHE A 119 1.63 12.29 13.27
N ILE A 120 0.93 12.69 12.20
CA ILE A 120 0.77 14.07 11.78
C ILE A 120 -0.72 14.36 11.67
N ALA A 121 -1.21 15.30 12.45
CA ALA A 121 -2.63 15.63 12.55
C ALA A 121 -3.28 15.86 11.16
N GLY A 122 -4.36 15.16 10.89
CA GLY A 122 -5.11 15.25 9.64
C GLY A 122 -4.43 14.61 8.41
N GLN A 123 -3.27 13.93 8.57
CA GLN A 123 -2.53 13.34 7.45
C GLN A 123 -2.15 11.88 7.69
N THR A 124 -1.56 11.55 8.83
CA THR A 124 -1.02 10.22 9.13
C THR A 124 -1.36 9.78 10.55
N PRO A 125 -1.35 8.48 10.86
CA PRO A 125 -1.04 7.38 9.96
C PRO A 125 -2.15 7.09 8.94
N VAL A 126 -1.77 6.36 7.88
CA VAL A 126 -2.68 5.71 6.95
C VAL A 126 -2.32 4.23 6.93
N ALA A 127 -3.26 3.37 7.31
CA ALA A 127 -3.13 1.92 7.23
C ALA A 127 -4.45 1.32 6.78
N LEU A 128 -4.40 0.36 5.87
CA LEU A 128 -5.61 -0.20 5.26
C LEU A 128 -5.35 -1.62 4.75
N PHE A 129 -6.40 -2.41 4.66
CA PHE A 129 -6.42 -3.56 3.79
C PHE A 129 -6.79 -3.11 2.38
N SER A 130 -5.93 -3.40 1.41
CA SER A 130 -6.16 -3.13 -0.01
C SER A 130 -6.55 -4.43 -0.71
N LYS A 131 -7.69 -4.42 -1.40
CA LYS A 131 -8.20 -5.58 -2.15
C LYS A 131 -8.27 -5.24 -3.62
N LEU A 132 -7.59 -6.03 -4.45
CA LEU A 132 -7.63 -5.95 -5.89
C LEU A 132 -8.29 -7.20 -6.45
N LYS A 133 -9.32 -7.06 -7.30
CA LYS A 133 -9.99 -8.20 -7.92
C LYS A 133 -9.10 -8.86 -8.97
N ALA A 134 -9.37 -10.14 -9.22
CA ALA A 134 -8.67 -10.90 -10.26
C ALA A 134 -8.80 -10.20 -11.64
N GLY A 135 -7.70 -10.17 -12.39
CA GLY A 135 -7.64 -9.55 -13.71
C GLY A 135 -7.51 -8.01 -13.72
N VAL A 136 -7.70 -7.35 -12.57
CA VAL A 136 -7.58 -5.89 -12.48
C VAL A 136 -6.11 -5.49 -12.37
N LYS A 137 -5.75 -4.43 -13.09
CA LYS A 137 -4.41 -3.82 -13.04
C LYS A 137 -4.53 -2.37 -12.57
N ILE A 138 -3.70 -2.02 -11.60
CA ILE A 138 -3.50 -0.62 -11.22
C ILE A 138 -2.47 -0.05 -12.22
N PRO A 139 -2.81 1.00 -12.98
CA PRO A 139 -1.89 1.55 -13.96
C PRO A 139 -0.70 2.24 -13.31
N PRO A 140 0.38 2.47 -14.07
CA PRO A 140 1.52 3.25 -13.59
C PRO A 140 1.09 4.65 -13.13
N HIS A 141 1.51 5.01 -11.93
CA HIS A 141 1.22 6.33 -11.36
C HIS A 141 2.31 6.74 -10.37
N HIS A 142 2.34 8.00 -10.02
CA HIS A 142 3.20 8.54 -8.98
C HIS A 142 2.41 8.82 -7.70
N GLY A 143 3.08 8.72 -6.56
CA GLY A 143 2.51 9.13 -5.28
C GLY A 143 2.37 10.65 -5.15
N LEU A 144 1.76 11.10 -4.06
CA LEU A 144 1.58 12.53 -3.78
C LEU A 144 2.86 13.19 -3.29
N LEU A 145 3.68 12.46 -2.53
CA LEU A 145 4.86 12.95 -1.82
C LEU A 145 5.99 11.93 -1.98
N ASN A 146 7.24 12.38 -1.99
CA ASN A 146 8.41 11.51 -1.90
C ASN A 146 9.03 11.43 -0.50
N THR A 147 8.41 12.04 0.50
CA THR A 147 8.86 12.07 1.90
C THR A 147 8.33 10.89 2.73
N ARG A 148 7.71 9.91 2.11
CA ARG A 148 7.19 8.70 2.77
C ARG A 148 7.51 7.46 1.96
N LEU A 149 7.62 6.34 2.67
CA LEU A 149 7.59 5.00 2.09
C LEU A 149 6.21 4.38 2.32
N ILE A 150 5.83 3.45 1.47
CA ILE A 150 4.66 2.61 1.65
C ILE A 150 5.17 1.19 1.88
N CYS A 151 4.80 0.61 3.03
CA CYS A 151 5.04 -0.79 3.32
C CYS A 151 3.84 -1.59 2.79
N HIS A 152 4.11 -2.53 1.89
CA HIS A 152 3.13 -3.50 1.42
C HIS A 152 3.42 -4.84 2.09
N LEU A 153 2.45 -5.38 2.83
CA LEU A 153 2.48 -6.74 3.38
C LEU A 153 1.42 -7.57 2.67
N PRO A 154 1.80 -8.50 1.77
CA PRO A 154 0.84 -9.35 1.08
C PRO A 154 0.26 -10.39 2.05
N ILE A 155 -1.06 -10.36 2.27
CA ILE A 155 -1.74 -11.22 3.24
C ILE A 155 -2.44 -12.40 2.56
N ILE A 156 -3.06 -12.17 1.41
CA ILE A 156 -3.68 -13.22 0.58
C ILE A 156 -3.14 -13.06 -0.83
N VAL A 157 -2.37 -14.05 -1.26
CA VAL A 157 -1.69 -14.05 -2.57
C VAL A 157 -2.16 -15.24 -3.39
N PRO A 158 -3.14 -15.07 -4.28
CA PRO A 158 -3.54 -16.13 -5.21
C PRO A 158 -2.41 -16.52 -6.15
N LYS A 159 -2.44 -17.77 -6.63
CA LYS A 159 -1.48 -18.21 -7.66
C LYS A 159 -1.59 -17.32 -8.89
N ASP A 160 -0.44 -16.98 -9.47
CA ASP A 160 -0.32 -16.17 -10.69
C ASP A 160 -0.94 -14.77 -10.59
N CYS A 161 -0.98 -14.19 -9.38
CA CYS A 161 -1.56 -12.86 -9.14
C CYS A 161 -0.69 -11.69 -9.65
N GLY A 162 0.51 -11.97 -10.20
CA GLY A 162 1.43 -10.94 -10.67
C GLY A 162 2.28 -10.33 -9.57
N GLY A 163 2.70 -9.08 -9.76
CA GLY A 163 3.62 -8.39 -8.85
C GLY A 163 3.48 -6.89 -8.86
N LEU A 164 4.34 -6.24 -8.10
CA LEU A 164 4.48 -4.79 -8.05
C LEU A 164 5.68 -4.35 -8.91
N ARG A 165 5.43 -3.49 -9.89
CA ARG A 165 6.47 -2.87 -10.69
C ARG A 165 6.72 -1.42 -10.24
N VAL A 166 7.97 -1.11 -9.93
CA VAL A 166 8.41 0.26 -9.62
C VAL A 166 9.58 0.60 -10.55
N GLY A 167 9.38 1.59 -11.41
CA GLY A 167 10.32 1.88 -12.48
C GLY A 167 10.48 0.69 -13.45
N ASN A 168 11.69 0.17 -13.58
CA ASN A 168 12.01 -1.01 -14.41
C ASN A 168 12.18 -2.32 -13.60
N GLN A 169 11.91 -2.28 -12.29
CA GLN A 169 12.01 -3.46 -11.42
C GLN A 169 10.63 -3.99 -11.08
N THR A 170 10.46 -5.30 -11.18
CA THR A 170 9.23 -5.99 -10.75
C THR A 170 9.56 -6.97 -9.65
N ARG A 171 8.77 -6.97 -8.57
CA ARG A 171 8.80 -7.99 -7.51
C ARG A 171 7.47 -8.71 -7.48
N GLU A 172 7.52 -10.02 -7.48
CA GLU A 172 6.33 -10.86 -7.30
C GLU A 172 5.86 -10.80 -5.84
N TRP A 173 4.56 -10.99 -5.65
CA TRP A 173 4.00 -11.05 -4.32
C TRP A 173 4.30 -12.41 -3.67
N GLU A 174 4.77 -12.38 -2.44
CA GLU A 174 4.94 -13.54 -1.58
C GLU A 174 4.20 -13.30 -0.27
N GLU A 175 3.29 -14.21 0.12
CA GLU A 175 2.48 -14.06 1.33
C GLU A 175 3.38 -13.92 2.57
N GLY A 176 3.17 -12.85 3.33
CA GLY A 176 3.90 -12.56 4.55
C GLY A 176 5.30 -11.95 4.35
N LYS A 177 5.64 -11.50 3.14
CA LYS A 177 6.97 -10.92 2.84
C LYS A 177 6.87 -9.51 2.28
#